data_a12fca063cd0481dac7e1461c7df412d
#
_entry.id   a12fca063cd0481dac7e1461c7df412d
#
_cell.length_a   1.000
_cell.length_b   1.000
_cell.length_c   1.000
_cell.angle_alpha   90.00
_cell.angle_beta   90.00
_cell.angle_gamma   90.00
#
_symmetry.space_group_name_H-M   'P 1'
#
loop_
_entity.id
_entity.type
_entity.pdbx_description
1 polymer ?
#
loop_
_entity_poly.entity_id
_entity_poly.type
_entity_poly.pdbx_seq_one_letter_code
_entity_poly.pdbx_strand_id
1 'polypeptide(L)'
;KAGWWDECIGPGKPIDTNRFFVVCLNNLGGCHGSTGPSSINPATGKTWGPDFPPMRTRDWVHSQARLADYLGIDCWAAVIGGSLGGMQAMRWSLEFPQRIRHCIVIAAALKLSAQNLAFNEVARQAIESDP
;
A
#
# COMPACT_ATOMS: atom_id res chain seq x y z
N LYS A 1 -7.12 17.03 9.67
CA LYS A 1 -6.10 17.43 8.69
C LYS A 1 -6.37 16.64 7.43
N ALA A 2 -6.57 17.32 6.28
CA ALA A 2 -6.81 16.67 5.01
C ALA A 2 -5.64 15.77 4.62
N GLY A 3 -5.93 14.63 3.98
CA GLY A 3 -4.90 13.74 3.43
C GLY A 3 -4.25 14.36 2.19
N TRP A 4 -3.07 13.91 1.82
CA TRP A 4 -2.37 14.46 0.65
C TRP A 4 -3.04 14.17 -0.71
N TRP A 5 -3.97 13.20 -0.76
CA TRP A 5 -4.83 12.96 -1.92
C TRP A 5 -6.06 13.86 -1.98
N ASP A 6 -6.26 14.74 -1.01
CA ASP A 6 -7.45 15.59 -0.94
C ASP A 6 -7.64 16.47 -2.18
N GLU A 7 -6.55 16.94 -2.78
CA GLU A 7 -6.58 17.72 -4.03
C GLU A 7 -7.09 16.91 -5.23
N CYS A 8 -6.99 15.59 -5.20
CA CYS A 8 -7.34 14.71 -6.32
C CYS A 8 -8.66 13.98 -6.13
N ILE A 9 -9.10 13.73 -4.90
CA ILE A 9 -10.26 12.90 -4.58
C ILE A 9 -11.37 13.77 -3.97
N GLY A 10 -12.55 13.72 -4.56
CA GLY A 10 -13.72 14.44 -4.06
C GLY A 10 -14.72 14.77 -5.15
N PRO A 11 -15.89 15.34 -4.80
CA PRO A 11 -16.89 15.76 -5.77
C PRO A 11 -16.30 16.79 -6.77
N GLY A 12 -16.38 16.50 -8.07
CA GLY A 12 -15.88 17.36 -9.14
C GLY A 12 -14.35 17.42 -9.27
N LYS A 13 -13.60 16.65 -8.47
CA LYS A 13 -12.13 16.53 -8.56
C LYS A 13 -11.73 15.49 -9.61
N PRO A 14 -10.45 15.37 -10.00
CA PRO A 14 -9.99 14.38 -10.97
C PRO A 14 -10.46 12.95 -10.71
N ILE A 15 -10.53 12.54 -9.44
CA ILE A 15 -11.17 11.31 -8.99
C ILE A 15 -12.49 11.69 -8.36
N ASP A 16 -13.51 11.85 -9.21
CA ASP A 16 -14.82 12.38 -8.83
C ASP A 16 -15.63 11.35 -8.05
N THR A 17 -15.84 11.60 -6.76
CA THR A 17 -16.60 10.73 -5.87
C THR A 17 -18.12 10.75 -6.13
N ASN A 18 -18.64 11.65 -7.00
CA ASN A 18 -20.01 11.55 -7.51
C ASN A 18 -20.16 10.41 -8.53
N ARG A 19 -19.05 9.95 -9.12
CA ARG A 19 -19.00 8.93 -10.18
C ARG A 19 -18.33 7.63 -9.74
N PHE A 20 -17.41 7.71 -8.79
CA PHE A 20 -16.60 6.57 -8.39
C PHE A 20 -16.71 6.31 -6.88
N PHE A 21 -16.89 5.05 -6.54
CA PHE A 21 -16.65 4.57 -5.19
C PHE A 21 -15.13 4.43 -4.99
N VAL A 22 -14.56 5.24 -4.13
CA VAL A 22 -13.11 5.31 -3.90
C VAL A 22 -12.76 4.61 -2.60
N VAL A 23 -11.82 3.69 -2.66
CA VAL A 23 -11.32 2.92 -1.51
C VAL A 23 -9.82 3.09 -1.38
N CYS A 24 -9.35 3.34 -0.18
CA CYS A 24 -7.94 3.37 0.16
C CYS A 24 -7.71 2.57 1.45
N LEU A 25 -6.90 1.53 1.37
CA LEU A 25 -6.51 0.73 2.53
C LEU A 25 -5.24 1.27 3.16
N ASN A 26 -5.20 1.18 4.49
CA ASN A 26 -3.93 1.28 5.20
C ASN A 26 -3.14 -0.04 5.06
N ASN A 27 -1.84 0.05 4.82
CA ASN A 27 -0.99 -1.12 4.63
C ASN A 27 -0.83 -1.93 5.92
N LEU A 28 -0.85 -3.26 5.80
CA LEU A 28 -0.40 -4.16 6.87
C LEU A 28 1.06 -3.85 7.23
N GLY A 29 1.37 -3.91 8.51
CA GLY A 29 2.69 -3.51 9.03
C GLY A 29 2.85 -2.00 9.24
N GLY A 30 1.88 -1.20 8.80
CA GLY A 30 1.85 0.24 8.99
C GLY A 30 1.26 0.66 10.34
N CYS A 31 1.22 2.00 10.54
CA CYS A 31 0.54 2.62 11.68
C CYS A 31 -0.97 2.79 11.37
N HIS A 32 -1.71 3.47 12.25
CA HIS A 32 -3.10 3.92 12.00
C HIS A 32 -4.14 2.79 11.87
N GLY A 33 -4.04 1.76 12.70
CA GLY A 33 -5.10 0.76 12.89
C GLY A 33 -4.92 -0.54 12.12
N SER A 34 -3.99 -0.64 11.19
CA SER A 34 -3.63 -1.95 10.61
C SER A 34 -2.78 -2.76 11.57
N THR A 35 -2.89 -4.08 11.49
CA THR A 35 -1.99 -4.98 12.22
C THR A 35 -0.54 -4.70 11.84
N GLY A 36 0.30 -4.51 12.85
CA GLY A 36 1.70 -4.15 12.69
C GLY A 36 2.54 -4.54 13.91
N PRO A 37 3.80 -4.10 13.99
CA PRO A 37 4.71 -4.44 15.08
C PRO A 37 4.18 -4.11 16.49
N SER A 38 3.39 -3.06 16.64
CA SER A 38 2.76 -2.68 17.91
C SER A 38 1.52 -3.50 18.26
N SER A 39 1.02 -4.33 17.36
CA SER A 39 -0.14 -5.20 17.61
C SER A 39 0.23 -6.39 18.49
N ILE A 40 -0.76 -6.92 19.21
CA ILE A 40 -0.58 -8.12 20.01
C ILE A 40 -0.48 -9.36 19.11
N ASN A 41 0.54 -10.15 19.32
CA ASN A 41 0.68 -11.47 18.74
C ASN A 41 -0.29 -12.44 19.47
N PRO A 42 -1.30 -13.00 18.78
CA PRO A 42 -2.29 -13.85 19.41
C PRO A 42 -1.71 -15.16 19.99
N ALA A 43 -0.57 -15.61 19.48
CA ALA A 43 0.08 -16.83 19.96
C ALA A 43 0.83 -16.64 21.27
N THR A 44 1.32 -15.44 21.56
CA THR A 44 2.16 -15.16 22.73
C THR A 44 1.51 -14.21 23.74
N GLY A 45 0.47 -13.48 23.34
CA GLY A 45 -0.15 -12.42 24.14
C GLY A 45 0.71 -11.16 24.32
N LYS A 46 1.86 -11.07 23.67
CA LYS A 46 2.78 -9.92 23.70
C LYS A 46 2.74 -9.16 22.38
N THR A 47 3.25 -7.94 22.36
CA THR A 47 3.44 -7.20 21.09
C THR A 47 4.38 -7.96 20.16
N TRP A 48 4.12 -7.84 18.86
CA TRP A 48 5.00 -8.44 17.83
C TRP A 48 6.42 -7.89 17.89
N GLY A 49 6.57 -6.56 17.99
CA GLY A 49 7.87 -5.91 17.95
C GLY A 49 8.69 -6.32 16.73
N PRO A 50 9.97 -6.68 16.90
CA PRO A 50 10.87 -7.12 15.82
C PRO A 50 10.49 -8.47 15.21
N ASP A 51 9.65 -9.27 15.88
CA ASP A 51 9.18 -10.56 15.36
C ASP A 51 8.01 -10.43 14.40
N PHE A 52 7.57 -9.19 14.08
CA PHE A 52 6.52 -8.98 13.10
C PHE A 52 6.96 -9.49 11.72
N PRO A 53 6.12 -10.29 11.02
CA PRO A 53 6.49 -10.86 9.74
C PRO A 53 6.86 -9.79 8.71
N PRO A 54 7.93 -10.00 7.91
CA PRO A 54 8.30 -9.05 6.87
C PRO A 54 7.20 -8.99 5.80
N MET A 55 6.70 -7.79 5.54
CA MET A 55 5.65 -7.54 4.56
C MET A 55 6.24 -7.27 3.18
N ARG A 56 5.65 -7.89 2.17
CA ARG A 56 5.99 -7.70 0.76
C ARG A 56 4.86 -6.99 0.03
N THR A 57 5.16 -6.35 -1.09
CA THR A 57 4.15 -5.72 -1.96
C THR A 57 3.01 -6.68 -2.34
N ARG A 58 3.32 -7.95 -2.50
CA ARG A 58 2.34 -9.00 -2.76
C ARG A 58 1.32 -9.16 -1.63
N ASP A 59 1.77 -9.13 -0.39
CA ASP A 59 0.91 -9.33 0.78
C ASP A 59 -0.11 -8.19 0.90
N TRP A 60 0.32 -6.95 0.64
CA TRP A 60 -0.58 -5.80 0.58
C TRP A 60 -1.61 -5.94 -0.53
N VAL A 61 -1.21 -6.30 -1.73
CA VAL A 61 -2.11 -6.48 -2.88
C VAL A 61 -3.11 -7.61 -2.63
N HIS A 62 -2.68 -8.71 -2.03
CA HIS A 62 -3.60 -9.79 -1.65
C HIS A 62 -4.59 -9.37 -0.55
N SER A 63 -4.17 -8.55 0.42
CA SER A 63 -5.10 -8.00 1.43
C SER A 63 -6.14 -7.07 0.80
N GLN A 64 -5.71 -6.25 -0.17
CA GLN A 64 -6.61 -5.38 -0.94
C GLN A 64 -7.59 -6.18 -1.80
N ALA A 65 -7.14 -7.29 -2.40
CA ALA A 65 -8.00 -8.19 -3.17
C ALA A 65 -9.09 -8.84 -2.28
N ARG A 66 -8.73 -9.25 -1.06
CA ARG A 66 -9.69 -9.77 -0.08
C ARG A 66 -10.73 -8.71 0.33
N LEU A 67 -10.32 -7.44 0.45
CA LEU A 67 -11.28 -6.37 0.69
C LEU A 67 -12.22 -6.19 -0.50
N ALA A 68 -11.72 -6.25 -1.73
CA ALA A 68 -12.55 -6.21 -2.93
C ALA A 68 -13.60 -7.33 -2.92
N ASP A 69 -13.20 -8.56 -2.55
CA ASP A 69 -14.09 -9.70 -2.40
C ASP A 69 -15.18 -9.43 -1.33
N TYR A 70 -14.77 -8.92 -0.17
CA TYR A 70 -15.69 -8.57 0.91
C TYR A 70 -16.71 -7.48 0.51
N LEU A 71 -16.29 -6.53 -0.32
CA LEU A 71 -17.13 -5.45 -0.86
C LEU A 71 -17.98 -5.89 -2.07
N GLY A 72 -17.82 -7.12 -2.55
CA GLY A 72 -18.51 -7.61 -3.76
C GLY A 72 -18.02 -6.94 -5.05
N ILE A 73 -16.75 -6.51 -5.10
CA ILE A 73 -16.17 -5.82 -6.26
C ILE A 73 -15.34 -6.82 -7.07
N ASP A 74 -15.88 -7.24 -8.20
CA ASP A 74 -15.20 -8.17 -9.11
C ASP A 74 -14.07 -7.48 -9.89
N CYS A 75 -14.27 -6.23 -10.30
CA CYS A 75 -13.32 -5.49 -11.14
C CYS A 75 -13.30 -4.00 -10.78
N TRP A 76 -12.13 -3.48 -10.47
CA TRP A 76 -11.91 -2.06 -10.26
C TRP A 76 -11.87 -1.29 -11.58
N ALA A 77 -12.47 -0.10 -11.63
CA ALA A 77 -12.32 0.82 -12.75
C ALA A 77 -10.85 1.26 -12.91
N ALA A 78 -10.17 1.50 -11.79
CA ALA A 78 -8.74 1.80 -11.79
C ALA A 78 -8.11 1.41 -10.45
N VAL A 79 -6.84 1.03 -10.50
CA VAL A 79 -5.94 0.97 -9.34
C VAL A 79 -4.88 2.04 -9.54
N ILE A 80 -4.76 2.95 -8.56
CA ILE A 80 -3.90 4.13 -8.65
C ILE A 80 -2.96 4.16 -7.46
N GLY A 81 -1.70 4.43 -7.69
CA GLY A 81 -0.74 4.56 -6.59
C GLY A 81 0.47 5.41 -6.93
N GLY A 82 0.97 6.12 -5.91
CA GLY A 82 2.21 6.87 -5.97
C GLY A 82 3.34 6.19 -5.20
N SER A 83 4.57 6.25 -5.71
CA SER A 83 5.75 5.68 -5.06
C SER A 83 5.54 4.20 -4.69
N LEU A 84 5.58 3.82 -3.43
CA LEU A 84 5.27 2.46 -2.96
C LEU A 84 3.85 2.01 -3.37
N GLY A 85 2.88 2.91 -3.39
CA GLY A 85 1.53 2.64 -3.91
C GLY A 85 1.54 2.34 -5.42
N GLY A 86 2.42 2.98 -6.19
CA GLY A 86 2.64 2.67 -7.60
C GLY A 86 3.22 1.27 -7.81
N MET A 87 4.11 0.81 -6.93
CA MET A 87 4.59 -0.57 -6.94
C MET A 87 3.46 -1.57 -6.62
N GLN A 88 2.54 -1.21 -5.72
CA GLN A 88 1.34 -2.01 -5.44
C GLN A 88 0.40 -2.04 -6.65
N ALA A 89 0.18 -0.91 -7.32
CA ALA A 89 -0.64 -0.85 -8.53
C ALA A 89 -0.07 -1.73 -9.66
N MET A 90 1.25 -1.67 -9.89
CA MET A 90 1.92 -2.58 -10.81
C MET A 90 1.76 -4.05 -10.39
N ARG A 91 1.86 -4.33 -9.10
CA ARG A 91 1.66 -5.70 -8.60
C ARG A 91 0.23 -6.20 -8.82
N TRP A 92 -0.78 -5.35 -8.69
CA TRP A 92 -2.16 -5.65 -9.05
C TRP A 92 -2.31 -6.09 -10.50
N SER A 93 -1.65 -5.41 -11.44
CA SER A 93 -1.72 -5.77 -12.86
C SER A 93 -1.07 -7.13 -13.18
N LEU A 94 -0.16 -7.59 -12.33
CA LEU A 94 0.49 -8.90 -12.48
C LEU A 94 -0.31 -10.04 -11.81
N GLU A 95 -0.84 -9.79 -10.60
CA GLU A 95 -1.53 -10.83 -9.82
C GLU A 95 -3.01 -10.97 -10.22
N PHE A 96 -3.66 -9.86 -10.56
CA PHE A 96 -5.09 -9.81 -10.83
C PHE A 96 -5.44 -9.01 -12.09
N PRO A 97 -4.85 -9.32 -13.26
CA PRO A 97 -5.02 -8.52 -14.48
C PRO A 97 -6.49 -8.43 -14.93
N GLN A 98 -7.31 -9.44 -14.63
CA GLN A 98 -8.73 -9.46 -14.99
C GLN A 98 -9.62 -8.67 -14.01
N ARG A 99 -9.06 -8.23 -12.89
CA ARG A 99 -9.79 -7.51 -11.83
C ARG A 99 -9.54 -6.01 -11.82
N ILE A 100 -8.87 -5.47 -12.83
CA ILE A 100 -8.63 -4.04 -13.00
C ILE A 100 -8.81 -3.65 -14.47
N ARG A 101 -9.38 -2.47 -14.73
CA ARG A 101 -9.48 -1.92 -16.08
C ARG A 101 -8.31 -1.01 -16.41
N HIS A 102 -7.85 -0.23 -15.44
CA HIS A 102 -6.74 0.70 -15.59
C HIS A 102 -5.77 0.58 -14.41
N CYS A 103 -4.48 0.67 -14.72
CA CYS A 103 -3.41 0.73 -13.73
C CYS A 103 -2.68 2.07 -13.90
N ILE A 104 -2.75 2.93 -12.89
CA ILE A 104 -2.15 4.26 -12.91
C ILE A 104 -1.01 4.29 -11.90
N VAL A 105 0.20 4.42 -12.42
CA VAL A 105 1.46 4.38 -11.66
C VAL A 105 2.09 5.76 -11.65
N ILE A 106 2.32 6.31 -10.47
CA ILE A 106 2.87 7.65 -10.29
C ILE A 106 4.19 7.53 -9.53
N ALA A 107 5.27 8.10 -10.07
CA ALA A 107 6.58 8.19 -9.42
C ALA A 107 7.07 6.84 -8.84
N ALA A 108 6.88 5.75 -9.58
CA ALA A 108 7.33 4.41 -9.20
C ALA A 108 8.02 3.71 -10.37
N ALA A 109 8.89 2.76 -10.05
CA ALA A 109 9.66 2.01 -11.02
C ALA A 109 9.61 0.50 -10.72
N LEU A 110 9.77 -0.32 -11.77
CA LEU A 110 9.84 -1.79 -11.65
C LEU A 110 11.15 -2.27 -10.99
N LYS A 111 12.19 -1.45 -11.06
CA LYS A 111 13.51 -1.76 -10.52
C LYS A 111 14.08 -0.52 -9.84
N LEU A 112 14.60 -0.69 -8.64
CA LEU A 112 15.32 0.37 -7.95
C LEU A 112 16.64 0.66 -8.65
N SER A 113 16.96 1.95 -8.82
CA SER A 113 18.29 2.38 -9.28
C SER A 113 19.34 2.18 -8.18
N ALA A 114 20.63 2.20 -8.56
CA ALA A 114 21.70 2.18 -7.59
C ALA A 114 21.61 3.35 -6.59
N GLN A 115 21.16 4.52 -7.04
CA GLN A 115 20.94 5.69 -6.19
C GLN A 115 19.84 5.42 -5.14
N ASN A 116 18.72 4.83 -5.54
CA ASN A 116 17.65 4.48 -4.58
C ASN A 116 18.13 3.46 -3.54
N LEU A 117 18.94 2.48 -3.97
CA LEU A 117 19.53 1.50 -3.04
C LEU A 117 20.50 2.17 -2.07
N ALA A 118 21.30 3.13 -2.53
CA ALA A 118 22.20 3.87 -1.67
C ALA A 118 21.45 4.71 -0.62
N PHE A 119 20.37 5.39 -0.99
CA PHE A 119 19.53 6.11 -0.03
C PHE A 119 18.89 5.19 1.01
N ASN A 120 18.41 4.02 0.60
CA ASN A 120 17.86 3.04 1.54
C ASN A 120 18.92 2.51 2.49
N GLU A 121 20.16 2.33 2.02
CA GLU A 121 21.29 1.90 2.86
C GLU A 121 21.66 2.96 3.89
N VAL A 122 21.71 4.24 3.52
CA VAL A 122 21.94 5.35 4.47
C VAL A 122 20.88 5.35 5.57
N ALA A 123 19.59 5.18 5.21
CA ALA A 123 18.51 5.13 6.18
C ALA A 123 18.64 3.92 7.13
N ARG A 124 19.04 2.76 6.61
CA ARG A 124 19.27 1.55 7.41
C ARG A 124 20.41 1.75 8.40
N GLN A 125 21.54 2.24 7.94
CA GLN A 125 22.70 2.51 8.80
C GLN A 125 22.39 3.56 9.87
N ALA A 126 21.59 4.57 9.56
CA ALA A 126 21.14 5.54 10.56
C ALA A 126 20.32 4.88 11.69
N ILE A 127 19.45 3.92 11.36
CA ILE A 127 18.66 3.16 12.34
C ILE A 127 19.57 2.24 13.17
N GLU A 128 20.48 1.52 12.53
CA GLU A 128 21.39 0.58 13.20
C GLU A 128 22.41 1.28 14.10
N SER A 129 22.71 2.55 13.82
CA SER A 129 23.64 3.37 14.62
C SER A 129 22.97 4.13 15.77
N ASP A 130 21.63 4.09 15.84
CA ASP A 130 20.87 4.70 16.92
C ASP A 130 21.03 3.85 18.21
N PRO A 131 21.52 4.43 19.34
CA PRO A 131 21.85 3.69 20.55
C PRO A 131 20.64 3.12 21.31
#